data_e8d4da57f071b92ad71de249734bf4eb
#
_entry.id   e8d4da57f071b92ad71de249734bf4eb
#
_cell.length_a   1.000
_cell.length_b   1.000
_cell.length_c   1.000
_cell.angle_alpha   90.00
_cell.angle_beta   90.00
_cell.angle_gamma   90.00
#
_symmetry.space_group_name_H-M   'P 1'
#
loop_
_entity.id
_entity.type
_entity.pdbx_description
1 polymer ?
#
loop_
_entity_poly.entity_id
_entity_poly.type
_entity_poly.pdbx_seq_one_letter_code
_entity_poly.pdbx_strand_id
1 'polypeptide(L)'
;QALFQPPFKHPEGREQFASAAGKVPGQAQPGWRALRALGGVLGVPGFEFTDLAGLRAGLAPKVVQVMAGNAPAAPGAGVEIATSQAIYRVDAVTRRAEALQAHPLNAGPRVLLNPADAASAGLVEGAMAKLATASGTATLPVVIDDRVAAGCMWVESGHGATAPLAAAVTAEVARA
;
A
#
# COMPACT_ATOMS: atom_id res chain seq x y z
N GLN A 1 4.56 19.96 -13.02
CA GLN A 1 4.52 18.50 -12.97
C GLN A 1 3.96 17.98 -14.28
N ALA A 2 4.82 17.64 -15.23
CA ALA A 2 4.43 16.87 -16.40
C ALA A 2 4.27 15.41 -15.98
N LEU A 3 3.32 15.14 -15.13
CA LEU A 3 2.94 13.79 -14.77
C LEU A 3 2.15 13.20 -15.95
N PHE A 4 2.47 11.95 -16.29
CA PHE A 4 1.55 11.12 -17.03
C PHE A 4 0.25 11.11 -16.23
N GLN A 5 -0.74 11.86 -16.68
CA GLN A 5 -2.09 11.73 -16.17
C GLN A 5 -2.77 10.66 -17.02
N PRO A 6 -3.19 9.55 -16.44
CA PRO A 6 -4.07 8.62 -17.13
C PRO A 6 -5.33 9.38 -17.56
N PRO A 7 -6.01 8.92 -18.60
CA PRO A 7 -7.28 9.54 -18.99
C PRO A 7 -8.24 9.52 -17.80
N PHE A 8 -8.89 10.65 -17.53
CA PHE A 8 -10.02 10.66 -16.62
C PHE A 8 -11.16 9.92 -17.27
N LYS A 9 -11.58 8.84 -16.66
CA LYS A 9 -12.76 8.11 -17.08
C LYS A 9 -13.96 8.62 -16.30
N HIS A 10 -14.84 9.31 -16.99
CA HIS A 10 -16.11 9.75 -16.41
C HIS A 10 -17.06 8.56 -16.19
N PRO A 11 -18.04 8.68 -15.27
CA PRO A 11 -19.04 7.64 -15.08
C PRO A 11 -19.79 7.25 -16.37
N GLU A 12 -19.90 8.19 -17.32
CA GLU A 12 -20.49 7.93 -18.65
C GLU A 12 -19.55 7.21 -19.62
N GLY A 13 -18.35 6.81 -19.19
CA GLY A 13 -17.39 6.10 -20.02
C GLY A 13 -16.52 6.99 -20.94
N ARG A 14 -16.66 8.32 -20.88
CA ARG A 14 -15.80 9.23 -21.65
C ARG A 14 -14.38 9.25 -21.09
N GLU A 15 -13.42 9.22 -21.97
CA GLU A 15 -11.99 9.39 -21.62
C GLU A 15 -11.53 10.79 -22.04
N GLN A 16 -10.92 11.53 -21.12
CA GLN A 16 -10.35 12.84 -21.38
C GLN A 16 -8.89 12.87 -20.92
N PHE A 17 -8.02 13.38 -21.78
CA PHE A 17 -6.61 13.54 -21.47
C PHE A 17 -6.34 14.99 -21.09
N ALA A 18 -5.68 15.19 -19.95
CA ALA A 18 -5.14 16.50 -19.58
C ALA A 18 -3.70 16.62 -20.04
N SER A 19 -3.38 17.73 -20.71
CA SER A 19 -2.01 18.07 -21.05
C SER A 19 -1.32 18.70 -19.85
N ALA A 20 0.00 18.51 -19.73
CA ALA A 20 0.80 19.17 -18.71
C ALA A 20 0.77 20.69 -18.93
N ALA A 21 0.38 21.44 -17.89
CA ALA A 21 0.26 22.91 -17.95
C ALA A 21 1.56 23.64 -17.55
N GLY A 22 2.52 22.97 -16.95
CA GLY A 22 3.72 23.58 -16.42
C GLY A 22 5.01 22.85 -16.81
N LYS A 23 6.13 23.60 -16.75
CA LYS A 23 7.47 23.00 -16.92
C LYS A 23 7.83 22.20 -15.66
N VAL A 24 8.48 21.07 -15.85
CA VAL A 24 9.10 20.35 -14.75
C VAL A 24 10.31 21.12 -14.22
N PRO A 25 10.52 21.16 -12.89
CA PRO A 25 11.64 21.87 -12.29
C PRO A 25 12.96 21.14 -12.54
N GLY A 26 14.01 21.88 -12.85
CA GLY A 26 15.38 21.37 -12.97
C GLY A 26 15.50 20.23 -13.98
N GLN A 27 16.10 19.13 -13.57
CA GLN A 27 16.32 17.92 -14.38
C GLN A 27 15.21 16.87 -14.23
N ALA A 28 14.11 17.19 -13.56
CA ALA A 28 13.00 16.27 -13.40
C ALA A 28 12.43 15.84 -14.77
N GLN A 29 12.10 14.57 -14.89
CA GLN A 29 11.52 13.99 -16.11
C GLN A 29 10.09 13.50 -15.83
N PRO A 30 9.22 13.52 -16.86
CA PRO A 30 7.95 12.82 -16.77
C PRO A 30 8.16 11.33 -16.48
N GLY A 31 7.32 10.74 -15.63
CA GLY A 31 7.46 9.34 -15.22
C GLY A 31 7.57 8.35 -16.40
N TRP A 32 6.82 8.58 -17.48
CA TRP A 32 6.90 7.73 -18.67
C TRP A 32 8.29 7.74 -19.34
N ARG A 33 9.02 8.87 -19.30
CA ARG A 33 10.40 8.94 -19.83
C ARG A 33 11.37 8.15 -18.97
N ALA A 34 11.22 8.24 -17.65
CA ALA A 34 12.04 7.47 -16.73
C ALA A 34 11.79 5.95 -16.91
N LEU A 35 10.53 5.55 -17.03
CA LEU A 35 10.17 4.15 -17.28
C LEU A 35 10.66 3.66 -18.64
N ARG A 36 10.56 4.48 -19.70
CA ARG A 36 11.12 4.15 -21.02
C ARG A 36 12.62 3.92 -20.95
N ALA A 37 13.36 4.81 -20.30
CA ALA A 37 14.80 4.67 -20.13
C ALA A 37 15.15 3.38 -19.38
N LEU A 38 14.44 3.09 -18.28
CA LEU A 38 14.61 1.86 -17.51
C LEU A 38 14.30 0.62 -18.36
N GLY A 39 13.19 0.61 -19.08
CA GLY A 39 12.80 -0.48 -19.96
C GLY A 39 13.84 -0.74 -21.06
N GLY A 40 14.40 0.33 -21.65
CA GLY A 40 15.48 0.23 -22.62
C GLY A 40 16.77 -0.36 -22.04
N VAL A 41 17.16 0.07 -20.83
CA VAL A 41 18.35 -0.48 -20.15
C VAL A 41 18.16 -1.97 -19.80
N LEU A 42 16.95 -2.36 -19.41
CA LEU A 42 16.62 -3.76 -19.08
C LEU A 42 16.33 -4.63 -20.31
N GLY A 43 16.33 -4.06 -21.52
CA GLY A 43 16.03 -4.78 -22.76
C GLY A 43 14.58 -5.31 -22.82
N VAL A 44 13.63 -4.66 -22.11
CA VAL A 44 12.23 -5.06 -22.11
C VAL A 44 11.56 -4.59 -23.40
N PRO A 45 10.94 -5.46 -24.20
CA PRO A 45 10.26 -5.06 -25.42
C PRO A 45 9.03 -4.19 -25.13
N GLY A 46 8.68 -3.28 -26.07
CA GLY A 46 7.53 -2.39 -25.93
C GLY A 46 7.86 -1.01 -25.34
N PHE A 47 9.15 -0.70 -25.14
CA PHE A 47 9.61 0.61 -24.63
C PHE A 47 10.28 1.47 -25.71
N GLU A 48 10.04 1.18 -27.00
CA GLU A 48 10.65 1.86 -28.15
C GLU A 48 9.96 3.19 -28.50
N PHE A 49 8.83 3.52 -27.88
CA PHE A 49 8.09 4.77 -28.12
C PHE A 49 8.96 6.00 -27.79
N THR A 50 8.87 7.04 -28.65
CA THR A 50 9.70 8.25 -28.53
C THR A 50 8.97 9.43 -27.88
N ASP A 51 7.65 9.38 -27.88
CA ASP A 51 6.78 10.43 -27.35
C ASP A 51 5.54 9.87 -26.66
N LEU A 52 4.76 10.75 -26.08
CA LEU A 52 3.54 10.39 -25.35
C LEU A 52 2.43 9.87 -26.28
N ALA A 53 2.40 10.31 -27.52
CA ALA A 53 1.43 9.82 -28.51
C ALA A 53 1.71 8.37 -28.89
N GLY A 54 2.97 8.02 -29.11
CA GLY A 54 3.41 6.65 -29.35
C GLY A 54 3.13 5.73 -28.17
N LEU A 55 3.39 6.19 -26.94
CA LEU A 55 3.01 5.44 -25.74
C LEU A 55 1.50 5.17 -25.67
N ARG A 56 0.67 6.21 -25.91
CA ARG A 56 -0.80 6.06 -25.90
C ARG A 56 -1.30 5.13 -26.99
N ALA A 57 -0.74 5.20 -28.18
CA ALA A 57 -1.07 4.29 -29.27
C ALA A 57 -0.77 2.83 -28.93
N GLY A 58 0.34 2.57 -28.25
CA GLY A 58 0.70 1.24 -27.77
C GLY A 58 -0.17 0.73 -26.62
N LEU A 59 -0.85 1.63 -25.92
CA LEU A 59 -1.82 1.32 -24.85
C LEU A 59 -3.27 1.22 -25.37
N ALA A 60 -3.49 1.20 -26.69
CA ALA A 60 -4.82 1.03 -27.28
C ALA A 60 -5.55 -0.15 -26.59
N PRO A 61 -6.87 -0.07 -26.38
CA PRO A 61 -7.57 -0.81 -25.35
C PRO A 61 -7.36 -2.31 -25.47
N LYS A 62 -6.48 -2.82 -24.64
CA LYS A 62 -6.46 -4.25 -24.36
C LYS A 62 -7.76 -4.51 -23.59
N VAL A 63 -8.66 -5.26 -24.19
CA VAL A 63 -9.81 -5.78 -23.46
C VAL A 63 -9.26 -6.65 -22.34
N VAL A 64 -9.16 -6.06 -21.16
CA VAL A 64 -8.86 -6.83 -19.96
C VAL A 64 -10.13 -7.60 -19.65
N GLN A 65 -10.15 -8.89 -19.98
CA GLN A 65 -11.12 -9.78 -19.34
C GLN A 65 -10.82 -9.71 -17.85
N VAL A 66 -11.70 -9.06 -17.13
CA VAL A 66 -11.71 -9.15 -15.66
C VAL A 66 -12.08 -10.60 -15.36
N MET A 67 -11.08 -11.43 -15.20
CA MET A 67 -11.29 -12.75 -14.60
C MET A 67 -11.81 -12.50 -13.18
N ALA A 68 -12.94 -13.12 -12.85
CA ALA A 68 -13.36 -13.16 -11.45
C ALA A 68 -12.15 -13.65 -10.63
N GLY A 69 -11.69 -12.82 -9.71
CA GLY A 69 -10.56 -13.19 -8.85
C GLY A 69 -10.90 -14.50 -8.16
N ASN A 70 -9.91 -15.34 -7.96
CA ASN A 70 -10.06 -16.51 -7.09
C ASN A 70 -10.59 -16.01 -5.73
N ALA A 71 -11.50 -16.77 -5.15
CA ALA A 71 -11.90 -16.50 -3.76
C ALA A 71 -10.66 -16.33 -2.90
N PRO A 72 -10.67 -15.40 -1.94
CA PRO A 72 -9.55 -15.25 -1.02
C PRO A 72 -9.17 -16.62 -0.48
N ALA A 73 -7.88 -16.92 -0.43
CA ALA A 73 -7.41 -18.14 0.20
C ALA A 73 -7.96 -18.20 1.64
N ALA A 74 -8.39 -19.39 2.05
CA ALA A 74 -8.79 -19.58 3.43
C ALA A 74 -7.65 -19.13 4.35
N PRO A 75 -7.95 -18.47 5.49
CA PRO A 75 -6.93 -18.07 6.44
C PRO A 75 -6.05 -19.27 6.80
N GLY A 76 -4.74 -19.09 6.71
CA GLY A 76 -3.76 -20.08 7.16
C GLY A 76 -3.73 -20.19 8.69
N ALA A 77 -2.77 -20.94 9.21
CA ALA A 77 -2.48 -20.95 10.64
C ALA A 77 -2.03 -19.54 11.09
N GLY A 78 -2.40 -19.15 12.32
CA GLY A 78 -2.06 -17.84 12.89
C GLY A 78 -3.27 -16.94 13.09
N VAL A 79 -3.01 -15.70 13.47
CA VAL A 79 -4.01 -14.66 13.69
C VAL A 79 -4.23 -13.91 12.37
N GLU A 80 -5.48 -13.73 11.97
CA GLU A 80 -5.84 -13.04 10.74
C GLU A 80 -5.52 -11.54 10.82
N ILE A 81 -4.96 -10.99 9.74
CA ILE A 81 -4.56 -9.58 9.69
C ILE A 81 -5.66 -8.76 9.03
N ALA A 82 -6.38 -7.97 9.82
CA ALA A 82 -7.23 -6.90 9.33
C ALA A 82 -6.41 -5.61 9.23
N THR A 83 -6.47 -4.94 8.07
CA THR A 83 -5.72 -3.71 7.85
C THR A 83 -6.61 -2.54 7.48
N SER A 84 -6.26 -1.35 7.96
CA SER A 84 -6.75 -0.09 7.41
C SER A 84 -5.57 0.79 7.03
N GLN A 85 -5.78 1.70 6.10
CA GLN A 85 -4.76 2.67 5.74
C GLN A 85 -4.76 3.82 6.73
N ALA A 86 -3.59 4.13 7.31
CA ALA A 86 -3.42 5.28 8.20
C ALA A 86 -3.78 6.56 7.45
N ILE A 87 -4.83 7.28 7.90
CA ILE A 87 -5.41 8.43 7.20
C ILE A 87 -4.38 9.54 6.90
N TYR A 88 -3.43 9.76 7.80
CA TYR A 88 -2.38 10.77 7.61
C TYR A 88 -1.13 10.24 6.89
N ARG A 89 -1.22 9.06 6.28
CA ARG A 89 -0.14 8.42 5.54
C ARG A 89 -0.53 7.96 4.15
N VAL A 90 -1.67 8.39 3.66
CA VAL A 90 -2.23 7.98 2.35
C VAL A 90 -1.37 8.44 1.17
N ASP A 91 -0.71 9.59 1.26
CA ASP A 91 0.10 10.13 0.18
C ASP A 91 1.39 10.81 0.66
N ALA A 92 2.19 11.27 -0.29
CA ALA A 92 3.48 11.91 0.01
C ALA A 92 3.34 13.31 0.62
N VAL A 93 2.23 13.99 0.40
CA VAL A 93 1.98 15.34 0.95
C VAL A 93 1.60 15.19 2.42
N THR A 94 0.61 14.35 2.72
CA THR A 94 0.17 14.10 4.09
C THR A 94 1.31 13.56 4.97
N ARG A 95 2.14 12.65 4.44
CA ARG A 95 3.31 12.12 5.17
C ARG A 95 4.37 13.15 5.52
N ARG A 96 4.43 14.27 4.78
CA ARG A 96 5.41 15.35 5.01
C ARG A 96 4.82 16.54 5.75
N ALA A 97 3.53 16.56 6.02
CA ALA A 97 2.86 17.62 6.76
C ALA A 97 3.06 17.40 8.27
N GLU A 98 4.00 18.12 8.89
CA GLU A 98 4.37 17.95 10.30
C GLU A 98 3.17 18.05 11.24
N ALA A 99 2.27 19.00 11.01
CA ALA A 99 1.06 19.16 11.81
C ALA A 99 0.14 17.93 11.76
N LEU A 100 0.04 17.25 10.61
CA LEU A 100 -0.74 16.02 10.47
C LEU A 100 -0.02 14.83 11.14
N GLN A 101 1.31 14.79 11.05
CA GLN A 101 2.08 13.75 11.70
C GLN A 101 2.05 13.87 13.24
N ALA A 102 1.94 15.09 13.76
CA ALA A 102 1.82 15.37 15.21
C ALA A 102 0.37 15.25 15.72
N HIS A 103 -0.61 14.99 14.86
CA HIS A 103 -2.01 14.94 15.26
C HIS A 103 -2.29 13.74 16.19
N PRO A 104 -3.06 13.90 17.28
CA PRO A 104 -3.34 12.81 18.23
C PRO A 104 -3.96 11.55 17.62
N LEU A 105 -4.71 11.67 16.52
CA LEU A 105 -5.25 10.53 15.78
C LEU A 105 -4.19 9.76 14.97
N ASN A 106 -2.98 10.29 14.80
CA ASN A 106 -1.86 9.59 14.20
C ASN A 106 -1.07 8.86 15.28
N ALA A 107 -1.65 7.82 15.83
CA ALA A 107 -1.09 7.11 17.00
C ALA A 107 0.18 6.28 16.69
N GLY A 108 0.63 6.25 15.44
CA GLY A 108 1.81 5.48 15.03
C GLY A 108 1.55 3.98 14.84
N PRO A 109 2.60 3.24 14.44
CA PRO A 109 2.48 1.83 14.17
C PRO A 109 2.24 1.03 15.46
N ARG A 110 1.18 0.24 15.47
CA ARG A 110 0.80 -0.62 16.60
C ARG A 110 -0.02 -1.80 16.10
N VAL A 111 -0.16 -2.82 16.91
CA VAL A 111 -1.08 -3.93 16.68
C VAL A 111 -2.18 -3.92 17.74
N LEU A 112 -3.44 -3.97 17.32
CA LEU A 112 -4.56 -4.16 18.21
C LEU A 112 -4.90 -5.65 18.23
N LEU A 113 -5.05 -6.22 19.41
CA LEU A 113 -5.35 -7.62 19.64
C LEU A 113 -6.60 -7.77 20.53
N ASN A 114 -7.37 -8.80 20.26
CA ASN A 114 -8.41 -9.24 21.17
C ASN A 114 -7.78 -9.66 22.53
N PRO A 115 -8.42 -9.39 23.67
CA PRO A 115 -7.91 -9.80 24.98
C PRO A 115 -7.57 -11.29 25.10
N ALA A 116 -8.36 -12.18 24.48
CA ALA A 116 -8.11 -13.62 24.51
C ALA A 116 -6.86 -14.02 23.73
N ASP A 117 -6.65 -13.40 22.55
CA ASP A 117 -5.48 -13.66 21.70
C ASP A 117 -4.21 -13.10 22.34
N ALA A 118 -4.28 -11.91 22.93
CA ALA A 118 -3.17 -11.32 23.66
C ALA A 118 -2.77 -12.20 24.87
N ALA A 119 -3.74 -12.68 25.64
CA ALA A 119 -3.49 -13.59 26.77
C ALA A 119 -2.86 -14.92 26.33
N SER A 120 -3.35 -15.50 25.23
CA SER A 120 -2.82 -16.74 24.64
C SER A 120 -1.37 -16.60 24.19
N ALA A 121 -0.99 -15.41 23.70
CA ALA A 121 0.38 -15.08 23.29
C ALA A 121 1.26 -14.57 24.45
N GLY A 122 0.74 -14.50 25.69
CA GLY A 122 1.45 -13.96 26.85
C GLY A 122 1.78 -12.47 26.73
N LEU A 123 0.94 -11.71 26.02
CA LEU A 123 1.10 -10.28 25.76
C LEU A 123 0.20 -9.46 26.70
N VAL A 124 0.72 -8.31 27.10
CA VAL A 124 -0.01 -7.32 27.92
C VAL A 124 -0.02 -5.98 27.19
N GLU A 125 -0.87 -5.07 27.60
CA GLU A 125 -0.94 -3.71 27.07
C GLU A 125 0.44 -3.06 27.03
N GLY A 126 0.80 -2.47 25.92
CA GLY A 126 2.10 -1.80 25.72
C GLY A 126 3.31 -2.72 25.52
N ALA A 127 3.16 -4.04 25.65
CA ALA A 127 4.24 -4.98 25.35
C ALA A 127 4.60 -4.94 23.86
N MET A 128 5.82 -5.34 23.51
CA MET A 128 6.22 -5.50 22.12
C MET A 128 5.86 -6.90 21.61
N ALA A 129 5.06 -6.95 20.55
CA ALA A 129 4.74 -8.18 19.85
C ALA A 129 5.59 -8.32 18.60
N LYS A 130 6.10 -9.53 18.39
CA LYS A 130 6.73 -9.96 17.14
C LYS A 130 5.67 -10.63 16.28
N LEU A 131 5.44 -10.08 15.08
CA LEU A 131 4.47 -10.57 14.10
C LEU A 131 5.26 -11.15 12.93
N ALA A 132 5.21 -12.47 12.78
CA ALA A 132 5.95 -13.16 11.72
C ALA A 132 5.00 -13.58 10.59
N THR A 133 5.36 -13.26 9.35
CA THR A 133 4.66 -13.62 8.13
C THR A 133 5.63 -14.24 7.13
N ALA A 134 5.11 -14.82 6.06
CA ALA A 134 5.95 -15.32 4.95
C ALA A 134 6.78 -14.20 4.28
N SER A 135 6.32 -12.94 4.35
CA SER A 135 6.97 -11.79 3.73
C SER A 135 7.99 -11.10 4.63
N GLY A 136 8.03 -11.43 5.92
CA GLY A 136 8.94 -10.83 6.88
C GLY A 136 8.35 -10.73 8.29
N THR A 137 9.05 -9.97 9.13
CA THR A 137 8.68 -9.81 10.54
C THR A 137 8.53 -8.34 10.89
N ALA A 138 7.49 -8.01 11.64
CA ALA A 138 7.29 -6.70 12.25
C ALA A 138 7.32 -6.82 13.78
N THR A 139 7.84 -5.80 14.45
CA THR A 139 7.78 -5.70 15.92
C THR A 139 7.03 -4.43 16.28
N LEU A 140 5.87 -4.57 16.93
CA LEU A 140 4.93 -3.49 17.17
C LEU A 140 4.47 -3.47 18.64
N PRO A 141 4.19 -2.29 19.23
CA PRO A 141 3.53 -2.21 20.52
C PRO A 141 2.09 -2.73 20.43
N VAL A 142 1.69 -3.46 21.44
CA VAL A 142 0.36 -4.06 21.60
C VAL A 142 -0.60 -3.07 22.22
N VAL A 143 -1.79 -2.98 21.65
CA VAL A 143 -2.98 -2.38 22.26
C VAL A 143 -4.03 -3.48 22.39
N ILE A 144 -4.58 -3.65 23.57
CA ILE A 144 -5.63 -4.64 23.81
C ILE A 144 -6.98 -3.98 23.59
N ASP A 145 -7.76 -4.50 22.65
CA ASP A 145 -9.06 -3.91 22.25
C ASP A 145 -10.09 -5.03 22.03
N ASP A 146 -11.16 -5.02 22.80
CA ASP A 146 -12.25 -5.99 22.74
C ASP A 146 -13.13 -5.87 21.49
N ARG A 147 -13.00 -4.76 20.75
CA ARG A 147 -13.65 -4.56 19.46
C ARG A 147 -12.98 -5.35 18.32
N VAL A 148 -11.75 -5.80 18.53
CA VAL A 148 -11.08 -6.72 17.59
C VAL A 148 -11.65 -8.11 17.78
N ALA A 149 -12.08 -8.74 16.70
CA ALA A 149 -12.60 -10.11 16.77
C ALA A 149 -11.53 -11.10 17.24
N ALA A 150 -11.92 -12.11 18.00
CA ALA A 150 -11.01 -13.18 18.39
C ALA A 150 -10.49 -13.92 17.15
N GLY A 151 -9.19 -14.25 17.15
CA GLY A 151 -8.51 -14.82 16.00
C GLY A 151 -8.06 -13.78 14.96
N CYS A 152 -8.32 -12.49 15.21
CA CYS A 152 -7.91 -11.38 14.35
C CYS A 152 -6.99 -10.41 15.08
N MET A 153 -6.15 -9.73 14.28
CA MET A 153 -5.42 -8.54 14.71
C MET A 153 -5.73 -7.38 13.78
N TRP A 154 -5.67 -6.16 14.28
CA TRP A 154 -5.82 -4.98 13.44
C TRP A 154 -4.51 -4.17 13.43
N VAL A 155 -4.07 -3.78 12.22
CA VAL A 155 -2.82 -3.04 11.99
C VAL A 155 -3.06 -1.93 10.98
N GLU A 156 -2.62 -0.72 11.29
CA GLU A 156 -2.59 0.36 10.29
C GLU A 156 -1.44 0.16 9.28
N SER A 157 -1.77 0.12 8.01
CA SER A 157 -0.81 0.14 6.92
C SER A 157 -0.25 1.56 6.69
N GLY A 158 0.78 1.68 5.84
CA GLY A 158 1.39 2.98 5.51
C GLY A 158 2.53 3.40 6.44
N HIS A 159 2.86 2.62 7.45
CA HIS A 159 4.05 2.78 8.26
C HIS A 159 5.18 1.87 7.77
N GLY A 160 6.44 2.34 7.84
CA GLY A 160 7.59 1.49 7.49
C GLY A 160 7.68 0.22 8.36
N ALA A 161 7.32 0.33 9.65
CA ALA A 161 7.30 -0.79 10.58
C ALA A 161 6.25 -1.87 10.23
N THR A 162 5.17 -1.53 9.52
CA THR A 162 4.11 -2.47 9.12
C THR A 162 4.27 -2.98 7.69
N ALA A 163 5.28 -2.50 6.95
CA ALA A 163 5.52 -2.92 5.57
C ALA A 163 5.66 -4.45 5.39
N PRO A 164 6.32 -5.21 6.30
CA PRO A 164 6.40 -6.67 6.19
C PRO A 164 5.06 -7.39 6.26
N LEU A 165 4.00 -6.73 6.75
CA LEU A 165 2.67 -7.31 6.91
C LEU A 165 1.75 -7.02 5.69
N ALA A 166 2.15 -6.15 4.77
CA ALA A 166 1.27 -5.57 3.75
C ALA A 166 0.63 -6.59 2.77
N ALA A 167 1.27 -7.73 2.54
CA ALA A 167 0.78 -8.77 1.63
C ALA A 167 0.33 -10.05 2.34
N ALA A 168 0.36 -10.05 3.68
CA ALA A 168 0.05 -11.23 4.46
C ALA A 168 -1.43 -11.24 4.88
N VAL A 169 -2.03 -12.41 4.89
CA VAL A 169 -3.40 -12.65 5.38
C VAL A 169 -3.39 -13.01 6.85
N THR A 170 -2.36 -13.72 7.30
CA THR A 170 -2.19 -14.15 8.70
C THR A 170 -0.76 -13.91 9.16
N ALA A 171 -0.57 -13.81 10.47
CA ALA A 171 0.74 -13.78 11.11
C ALA A 171 0.77 -14.66 12.36
N GLU A 172 1.94 -15.19 12.67
CA GLU A 172 2.23 -15.74 13.99
C GLU A 172 2.53 -14.59 14.95
N VAL A 173 1.94 -14.63 16.13
CA VAL A 173 2.06 -13.59 17.15
C VAL A 173 2.82 -14.17 18.33
N ALA A 174 3.90 -13.51 18.72
CA ALA A 174 4.72 -13.89 19.87
C ALA A 174 5.20 -12.63 20.60
N ARG A 175 5.65 -12.80 21.82
CA ARG A 175 6.37 -11.74 22.54
C ARG A 175 7.72 -11.48 21.89
N ALA A 176 8.10 -10.21 21.71
CA ALA A 176 9.38 -9.80 21.15
C ALA A 176 10.53 -9.92 22.17
#